data_0578a170d6aaa48347e40b8649776b59
#
_entry.id   0578a170d6aaa48347e40b8649776b59
#
_cell.length_a   1.000
_cell.length_b   1.000
_cell.length_c   1.000
_cell.angle_alpha   90.00
_cell.angle_beta   90.00
_cell.angle_gamma   90.00
#
_symmetry.space_group_name_H-M   'P 1'
#
loop_
_entity.id
_entity.type
_entity.pdbx_description
1 polymer ?
#
loop_
_entity_poly.entity_id
_entity_poly.type
_entity_poly.pdbx_seq_one_letter_code
_entity_poly.pdbx_strand_id
1 'polypeptide(L)'
;MVTIAHSVGRRWRYLAVLMIAGLLVAACSSSTKAAATAAGGSTSTGSAATVSTKTGPAGTYLTDSAGKTLYLFVNDTSSSSTCTGTCLQAWPALITSGAPKAGAGVTASMLSTTTRGDGSTQVDYNNHPLYYYVGDNVAGDVNGQGVNANGGLWWLVAPGGDAIMTK
;
A
#
# COMPACT_ATOMS: atom_id res chain seq x y z
N MET A 1 32.62 -1.56 -45.37
CA MET A 1 33.28 -0.30 -45.67
C MET A 1 32.69 0.80 -44.83
N VAL A 2 33.57 1.44 -44.12
CA VAL A 2 33.59 2.78 -43.56
C VAL A 2 33.03 2.86 -42.16
N THR A 3 33.83 2.86 -41.18
CA THR A 3 34.84 3.71 -40.49
C THR A 3 34.20 4.50 -39.36
N ILE A 4 34.48 4.08 -38.16
CA ILE A 4 35.17 4.63 -37.02
C ILE A 4 35.07 6.17 -36.87
N ALA A 5 34.64 6.62 -35.67
CA ALA A 5 35.20 7.83 -35.07
C ALA A 5 35.10 7.73 -33.55
N HIS A 6 36.29 7.72 -33.00
CA HIS A 6 36.64 7.92 -31.58
C HIS A 6 36.50 9.40 -31.20
N SER A 7 36.17 9.67 -29.97
CA SER A 7 36.54 10.92 -29.28
C SER A 7 36.51 10.67 -27.80
N VAL A 8 37.53 10.35 -27.20
CA VAL A 8 38.69 10.87 -26.47
C VAL A 8 38.39 12.23 -25.77
N GLY A 9 38.29 12.11 -24.46
CA GLY A 9 39.06 12.93 -23.52
C GLY A 9 38.49 14.27 -23.10
N ARG A 10 38.22 14.42 -21.82
CA ARG A 10 38.79 15.58 -21.12
C ARG A 10 38.82 15.35 -19.60
N ARG A 11 40.04 15.04 -19.16
CA ARG A 11 40.48 15.17 -17.77
C ARG A 11 40.55 16.66 -17.44
N TRP A 12 40.03 17.08 -16.29
CA TRP A 12 40.41 18.32 -15.69
C TRP A 12 40.81 18.10 -14.23
N ARG A 13 42.10 18.17 -14.05
CA ARG A 13 42.82 18.27 -12.78
C ARG A 13 42.97 19.77 -12.49
N TYR A 14 42.66 20.20 -11.33
CA TYR A 14 43.25 21.32 -10.59
C TYR A 14 43.03 20.96 -9.11
N LEU A 15 44.00 20.54 -8.36
CA LEU A 15 45.16 21.22 -7.75
C LEU A 15 44.74 22.46 -6.93
N ALA A 16 44.75 22.21 -5.63
CA ALA A 16 45.57 22.80 -4.57
C ALA A 16 45.25 24.27 -4.21
N VAL A 17 45.15 24.54 -2.93
CA VAL A 17 46.13 25.26 -2.11
C VAL A 17 45.50 25.71 -0.79
N LEU A 18 45.93 25.13 0.33
CA LEU A 18 46.62 25.69 1.50
C LEU A 18 45.96 26.76 2.38
N MET A 19 45.87 26.33 3.66
CA MET A 19 46.27 27.07 4.86
C MET A 19 45.44 28.27 5.28
N ILE A 20 45.00 28.29 6.52
CA ILE A 20 45.63 29.02 7.63
C ILE A 20 44.91 28.69 8.94
N ALA A 21 45.73 28.51 9.93
CA ALA A 21 45.44 28.27 11.33
C ALA A 21 44.82 29.49 12.03
N GLY A 22 44.02 29.25 13.01
CA GLY A 22 43.57 30.26 13.96
C GLY A 22 43.12 29.60 15.26
N LEU A 23 43.93 29.78 16.25
CA LEU A 23 43.93 29.26 17.61
C LEU A 23 42.92 29.99 18.51
N LEU A 24 42.56 29.29 19.62
CA LEU A 24 42.19 29.75 20.97
C LEU A 24 40.72 30.06 21.24
N VAL A 25 40.23 29.39 22.15
CA VAL A 25 40.16 29.26 23.62
C VAL A 25 38.76 29.62 24.08
N ALA A 26 38.14 28.79 24.79
CA ALA A 26 37.76 28.89 26.18
C ALA A 26 36.67 27.86 26.55
N ALA A 27 37.06 27.13 27.54
CA ALA A 27 36.21 26.24 28.33
C ALA A 27 34.99 26.96 28.91
N CYS A 28 33.88 26.26 28.97
CA CYS A 28 33.05 26.23 30.19
C CYS A 28 32.23 24.96 30.24
N SER A 29 32.47 24.28 31.30
CA SER A 29 31.72 23.14 31.85
C SER A 29 30.23 23.32 31.79
N SER A 30 29.48 22.27 31.48
CA SER A 30 28.50 21.79 32.41
C SER A 30 27.63 20.70 31.84
N SER A 31 27.56 19.62 32.56
CA SER A 31 26.43 18.67 32.67
C SER A 31 26.16 17.79 31.45
N THR A 32 26.84 16.68 31.44
CA THR A 32 26.42 15.44 30.83
C THR A 32 25.09 14.99 31.38
N LYS A 33 24.03 15.33 30.71
CA LYS A 33 22.79 14.55 30.80
C LYS A 33 22.85 13.56 29.65
N ALA A 34 23.10 12.30 29.99
CA ALA A 34 23.02 11.20 29.06
C ALA A 34 21.62 11.20 28.44
N ALA A 35 21.50 11.67 27.22
CA ALA A 35 20.35 11.42 26.40
C ALA A 35 20.47 9.96 25.96
N ALA A 36 19.62 9.12 26.51
CA ALA A 36 19.38 7.79 25.99
C ALA A 36 19.07 7.93 24.50
N THR A 37 19.93 7.38 23.67
CA THR A 37 19.67 7.18 22.25
C THR A 37 18.51 6.20 22.17
N ALA A 38 17.29 6.72 22.08
CA ALA A 38 16.16 5.95 21.65
C ALA A 38 16.49 5.51 20.23
N ALA A 39 16.75 4.22 20.05
CA ALA A 39 16.76 3.60 18.76
C ALA A 39 15.44 3.98 18.09
N GLY A 40 15.52 4.85 17.11
CA GLY A 40 14.39 5.22 16.28
C GLY A 40 13.96 3.99 15.49
N GLY A 41 13.05 3.21 16.07
CA GLY A 41 12.23 2.32 15.29
C GLY A 41 11.50 3.21 14.30
N SER A 42 11.79 3.05 13.00
CA SER A 42 10.95 3.61 11.94
C SER A 42 9.57 2.98 12.11
N THR A 43 8.73 3.62 12.92
CA THR A 43 7.30 3.39 12.85
C THR A 43 6.89 3.89 11.47
N SER A 44 6.74 2.97 10.54
CA SER A 44 5.98 3.19 9.34
C SER A 44 4.59 3.66 9.82
N THR A 45 4.40 4.97 9.82
CA THR A 45 3.09 5.58 10.01
C THR A 45 2.30 5.32 8.73
N GLY A 46 1.96 4.06 8.50
CA GLY A 46 1.02 3.70 7.49
C GLY A 46 -0.30 4.42 7.80
N SER A 47 -0.93 4.99 6.80
CA SER A 47 -2.22 5.65 6.93
C SER A 47 -3.33 4.63 7.10
N ALA A 48 -4.36 4.95 7.88
CA ALA A 48 -5.58 4.16 7.93
C ALA A 48 -6.23 4.12 6.53
N ALA A 49 -6.56 2.92 6.06
CA ALA A 49 -7.22 2.75 4.78
C ALA A 49 -8.62 3.39 4.80
N THR A 50 -9.01 4.01 3.69
CA THR A 50 -10.35 4.55 3.51
C THR A 50 -11.06 3.74 2.42
N VAL A 51 -12.26 3.25 2.72
CA VAL A 51 -13.14 2.57 1.77
C VAL A 51 -14.25 3.54 1.37
N SER A 52 -14.51 3.65 0.09
CA SER A 52 -15.55 4.49 -0.52
C SER A 52 -16.36 3.69 -1.52
N THR A 53 -17.34 4.30 -2.16
CA THR A 53 -18.11 3.66 -3.25
C THR A 53 -17.92 4.41 -4.56
N LYS A 54 -18.07 3.67 -5.66
CA LYS A 54 -18.14 4.20 -7.03
C LYS A 54 -19.26 3.52 -7.78
N THR A 55 -19.94 4.28 -8.64
CA THR A 55 -20.96 3.72 -9.56
C THR A 55 -20.35 3.57 -10.94
N GLY A 56 -20.56 2.41 -11.56
CA GLY A 56 -20.11 2.05 -12.89
C GLY A 56 -21.08 1.09 -13.57
N PRO A 57 -20.69 0.48 -14.71
CA PRO A 57 -21.56 -0.41 -15.48
C PRO A 57 -22.06 -1.64 -14.67
N ALA A 58 -21.23 -2.11 -13.72
CA ALA A 58 -21.58 -3.24 -12.85
C ALA A 58 -22.44 -2.84 -11.62
N GLY A 59 -22.90 -1.61 -11.53
CA GLY A 59 -23.62 -1.05 -10.38
C GLY A 59 -22.71 -0.22 -9.47
N THR A 60 -23.11 -0.08 -8.20
CA THR A 60 -22.31 0.62 -7.19
C THR A 60 -21.49 -0.39 -6.40
N TYR A 61 -20.18 -0.16 -6.33
CA TYR A 61 -19.21 -1.07 -5.71
C TYR A 61 -18.17 -0.33 -4.85
N LEU A 62 -17.44 -1.07 -4.02
CA LEU A 62 -16.43 -0.51 -3.14
C LEU A 62 -15.13 -0.18 -3.89
N THR A 63 -14.51 0.92 -3.46
CA THR A 63 -13.18 1.37 -3.91
C THR A 63 -12.38 1.86 -2.70
N ASP A 64 -11.07 2.04 -2.88
CA ASP A 64 -10.28 2.84 -1.95
C ASP A 64 -10.45 4.36 -2.20
N SER A 65 -9.74 5.19 -1.43
CA SER A 65 -9.76 6.66 -1.56
C SER A 65 -9.19 7.18 -2.89
N ALA A 66 -8.41 6.37 -3.61
CA ALA A 66 -7.89 6.70 -4.93
C ALA A 66 -8.82 6.22 -6.05
N GLY A 67 -9.95 5.59 -5.71
CA GLY A 67 -10.91 5.02 -6.65
C GLY A 67 -10.50 3.69 -7.24
N LYS A 68 -9.49 3.01 -6.67
CA LYS A 68 -9.14 1.63 -7.06
C LYS A 68 -10.19 0.67 -6.54
N THR A 69 -10.62 -0.23 -7.40
CA THR A 69 -11.69 -1.18 -7.13
C THR A 69 -11.29 -2.23 -6.10
N LEU A 70 -12.26 -2.62 -5.27
CA LEU A 70 -12.09 -3.61 -4.22
C LEU A 70 -12.97 -4.83 -4.48
N TYR A 71 -12.41 -6.00 -4.19
CA TYR A 71 -13.00 -7.31 -4.44
C TYR A 71 -13.04 -8.15 -3.17
N LEU A 72 -13.98 -9.08 -3.12
CA LEU A 72 -14.00 -10.21 -2.19
C LEU A 72 -13.66 -11.51 -2.90
N PHE A 73 -13.17 -12.48 -2.13
CA PHE A 73 -12.89 -13.84 -2.57
C PHE A 73 -13.90 -14.81 -1.95
N VAL A 74 -14.55 -15.62 -2.77
CA VAL A 74 -15.64 -16.50 -2.28
C VAL A 74 -15.18 -17.59 -1.32
N ASN A 75 -13.89 -17.95 -1.35
CA ASN A 75 -13.34 -18.98 -0.46
C ASN A 75 -12.89 -18.42 0.89
N ASP A 76 -12.91 -17.10 1.08
CA ASP A 76 -12.65 -16.52 2.39
C ASP A 76 -13.84 -16.82 3.31
N THR A 77 -13.51 -17.12 4.55
CA THR A 77 -14.51 -17.28 5.61
C THR A 77 -14.55 -16.03 6.47
N SER A 78 -15.60 -15.85 7.27
CA SER A 78 -15.81 -14.65 8.09
C SER A 78 -14.51 -14.11 8.71
N SER A 79 -14.04 -12.97 8.18
CA SER A 79 -12.82 -12.28 8.64
C SER A 79 -11.57 -13.16 8.64
N SER A 80 -11.47 -14.13 7.74
CA SER A 80 -10.29 -14.98 7.57
C SER A 80 -9.92 -15.10 6.10
N SER A 81 -8.76 -14.55 5.74
CA SER A 81 -8.24 -14.59 4.38
C SER A 81 -7.57 -15.94 4.08
N THR A 82 -8.02 -16.59 3.02
CA THR A 82 -7.40 -17.80 2.46
C THR A 82 -6.42 -17.49 1.32
N CYS A 83 -6.44 -16.26 0.80
CA CYS A 83 -5.53 -15.82 -0.25
C CYS A 83 -4.14 -15.54 0.31
N THR A 84 -3.18 -16.41 0.01
CA THR A 84 -1.77 -16.34 0.48
C THR A 84 -0.80 -16.61 -0.67
N GLY A 85 0.49 -16.35 -0.47
CA GLY A 85 1.54 -16.66 -1.43
C GLY A 85 1.31 -16.06 -2.82
N THR A 86 1.23 -16.91 -3.84
CA THR A 86 1.03 -16.49 -5.24
C THR A 86 -0.34 -15.84 -5.48
N CYS A 87 -1.35 -16.16 -4.67
CA CYS A 87 -2.65 -15.49 -4.74
C CYS A 87 -2.50 -13.98 -4.50
N LEU A 88 -1.72 -13.57 -3.50
CA LEU A 88 -1.49 -12.16 -3.18
C LEU A 88 -0.71 -11.39 -4.28
N GLN A 89 -0.01 -12.08 -5.15
CA GLN A 89 0.66 -11.44 -6.29
C GLN A 89 -0.35 -10.94 -7.32
N ALA A 90 -1.45 -11.67 -7.50
CA ALA A 90 -2.54 -11.28 -8.40
C ALA A 90 -3.61 -10.44 -7.69
N TRP A 91 -3.84 -10.71 -6.40
CA TRP A 91 -4.88 -10.11 -5.58
C TRP A 91 -4.30 -9.52 -4.29
N PRO A 92 -3.62 -8.37 -4.36
CA PRO A 92 -3.05 -7.72 -3.18
C PRO A 92 -4.13 -7.36 -2.16
N ALA A 93 -3.89 -7.67 -0.89
CA ALA A 93 -4.80 -7.35 0.18
C ALA A 93 -4.87 -5.83 0.44
N LEU A 94 -6.05 -5.31 0.80
CA LEU A 94 -6.18 -3.93 1.30
C LEU A 94 -5.67 -3.88 2.74
N ILE A 95 -4.44 -3.44 2.91
CA ILE A 95 -3.77 -3.34 4.21
C ILE A 95 -4.04 -1.97 4.85
N THR A 96 -4.18 -1.97 6.17
CA THR A 96 -4.34 -0.76 6.98
C THR A 96 -3.39 -0.78 8.18
N SER A 97 -3.00 0.40 8.67
CA SER A 97 -2.20 0.54 9.89
C SER A 97 -3.00 1.14 11.07
N GLY A 98 -4.31 1.00 11.01
CA GLY A 98 -5.23 1.46 12.05
C GLY A 98 -6.66 1.12 11.64
N ALA A 99 -7.62 1.58 12.44
CA ALA A 99 -9.03 1.37 12.12
C ALA A 99 -9.35 1.96 10.73
N PRO A 100 -9.95 1.16 9.81
CA PRO A 100 -10.31 1.66 8.50
C PRO A 100 -11.39 2.75 8.60
N LYS A 101 -11.42 3.64 7.61
CA LYS A 101 -12.35 4.78 7.58
C LYS A 101 -13.41 4.56 6.52
N ALA A 102 -14.65 4.84 6.88
CA ALA A 102 -15.76 4.90 5.93
C ALA A 102 -15.71 6.23 5.16
N GLY A 103 -15.59 6.13 3.85
CA GLY A 103 -15.78 7.23 2.90
C GLY A 103 -17.23 7.30 2.42
N ALA A 104 -17.44 8.01 1.30
CA ALA A 104 -18.77 8.20 0.75
C ALA A 104 -19.45 6.86 0.39
N GLY A 105 -20.70 6.69 0.80
CA GLY A 105 -21.54 5.54 0.47
C GLY A 105 -21.22 4.24 1.24
N VAL A 106 -20.30 4.28 2.21
CA VAL A 106 -19.87 3.13 3.00
C VAL A 106 -20.49 3.16 4.39
N THR A 107 -21.01 2.02 4.85
CA THR A 107 -21.54 1.85 6.20
C THR A 107 -20.40 1.54 7.18
N ALA A 108 -20.08 2.48 8.06
CA ALA A 108 -18.94 2.38 8.96
C ALA A 108 -18.96 1.14 9.87
N SER A 109 -20.15 0.70 10.32
CA SER A 109 -20.31 -0.49 11.17
C SER A 109 -20.02 -1.82 10.47
N MET A 110 -19.90 -1.83 9.14
CA MET A 110 -19.50 -3.00 8.35
C MET A 110 -17.99 -3.10 8.17
N LEU A 111 -17.24 -2.02 8.49
CA LEU A 111 -15.78 -2.04 8.43
C LEU A 111 -15.21 -2.71 9.68
N SER A 112 -14.32 -3.65 9.45
CA SER A 112 -13.53 -4.32 10.47
C SER A 112 -12.13 -4.66 9.93
N THR A 113 -11.36 -5.40 10.67
CA THR A 113 -10.03 -5.84 10.25
C THR A 113 -9.78 -7.27 10.66
N THR A 114 -9.00 -7.97 9.87
CA THR A 114 -8.42 -9.28 10.21
C THR A 114 -6.90 -9.21 10.24
N THR A 115 -6.29 -9.96 11.15
CA THR A 115 -4.83 -10.13 11.19
C THR A 115 -4.47 -11.32 10.31
N ARG A 116 -3.65 -11.07 9.29
CA ARG A 116 -3.14 -12.10 8.38
C ARG A 116 -2.03 -12.92 9.05
N GLY A 117 -1.72 -14.09 8.49
CA GLY A 117 -0.65 -14.95 9.00
C GLY A 117 0.75 -14.35 8.95
N ASP A 118 0.98 -13.31 8.15
CA ASP A 118 2.21 -12.53 8.07
C ASP A 118 2.27 -11.37 9.08
N GLY A 119 1.25 -11.24 9.92
CA GLY A 119 1.12 -10.18 10.92
C GLY A 119 0.58 -8.86 10.39
N SER A 120 0.31 -8.73 9.09
CA SER A 120 -0.32 -7.53 8.52
C SER A 120 -1.81 -7.48 8.88
N THR A 121 -2.36 -6.26 8.91
CA THR A 121 -3.78 -6.02 9.21
C THR A 121 -4.51 -5.69 7.91
N GLN A 122 -5.43 -6.55 7.51
CA GLN A 122 -6.26 -6.39 6.31
C GLN A 122 -7.62 -5.81 6.68
N VAL A 123 -8.15 -4.97 5.80
CA VAL A 123 -9.51 -4.43 5.93
C VAL A 123 -10.53 -5.48 5.51
N ASP A 124 -11.57 -5.61 6.33
CA ASP A 124 -12.76 -6.38 5.99
C ASP A 124 -13.96 -5.44 5.83
N TYR A 125 -14.91 -5.84 5.00
CA TYR A 125 -16.21 -5.22 4.90
C TYR A 125 -17.32 -6.28 4.96
N ASN A 126 -18.24 -6.15 5.89
CA ASN A 126 -19.28 -7.14 6.18
C ASN A 126 -18.71 -8.57 6.34
N ASN A 127 -17.60 -8.70 7.08
CA ASN A 127 -16.83 -9.93 7.30
C ASN A 127 -16.14 -10.52 6.05
N HIS A 128 -16.02 -9.76 4.96
CA HIS A 128 -15.26 -10.15 3.78
C HIS A 128 -13.95 -9.40 3.73
N PRO A 129 -12.78 -10.10 3.77
CA PRO A 129 -11.48 -9.49 3.48
C PRO A 129 -11.48 -8.84 2.09
N LEU A 130 -10.92 -7.62 2.00
CA LEU A 130 -10.92 -6.84 0.77
C LEU A 130 -9.57 -6.90 0.06
N TYR A 131 -9.64 -6.97 -1.28
CA TYR A 131 -8.48 -7.10 -2.15
C TYR A 131 -8.55 -6.15 -3.34
N TYR A 132 -7.37 -5.85 -3.89
CA TYR A 132 -7.22 -5.28 -5.23
C TYR A 132 -7.05 -6.39 -6.27
N TYR A 133 -7.10 -6.01 -7.53
CA TYR A 133 -6.70 -6.86 -8.64
C TYR A 133 -5.58 -6.19 -9.46
N VAL A 134 -4.49 -6.91 -9.73
CA VAL A 134 -3.35 -6.35 -10.48
C VAL A 134 -3.68 -6.05 -11.94
N GLY A 135 -4.74 -6.63 -12.48
CA GLY A 135 -5.24 -6.34 -13.82
C GLY A 135 -6.03 -5.03 -13.94
N ASP A 136 -6.32 -4.35 -12.81
CA ASP A 136 -6.94 -3.02 -12.80
C ASP A 136 -5.84 -1.95 -12.91
N ASN A 137 -5.74 -1.32 -14.08
CA ASN A 137 -4.66 -0.38 -14.38
C ASN A 137 -4.98 1.06 -13.98
N VAL A 138 -6.27 1.42 -14.01
CA VAL A 138 -6.74 2.76 -13.65
C VAL A 138 -7.89 2.72 -12.66
N ALA A 139 -8.13 3.84 -11.99
CA ALA A 139 -9.21 3.97 -11.02
C ALA A 139 -10.58 3.69 -11.66
N GLY A 140 -11.29 2.72 -11.10
CA GLY A 140 -12.61 2.28 -11.57
C GLY A 140 -12.60 1.18 -12.61
N ASP A 141 -11.44 0.65 -13.00
CA ASP A 141 -11.37 -0.63 -13.69
C ASP A 141 -12.01 -1.72 -12.83
N VAL A 142 -12.67 -2.66 -13.49
CA VAL A 142 -13.37 -3.78 -12.85
C VAL A 142 -13.01 -5.12 -13.52
N ASN A 143 -11.76 -5.25 -13.98
CA ASN A 143 -11.28 -6.40 -14.73
C ASN A 143 -11.24 -7.69 -13.89
N GLY A 144 -11.30 -7.57 -12.56
CA GLY A 144 -11.39 -8.69 -11.64
C GLY A 144 -12.79 -9.28 -11.46
N GLN A 145 -13.83 -8.63 -12.04
CA GLN A 145 -15.21 -9.06 -11.86
C GLN A 145 -15.48 -10.44 -12.45
N GLY A 146 -15.90 -11.38 -11.61
CA GLY A 146 -16.24 -12.75 -12.00
C GLY A 146 -15.04 -13.56 -12.47
N VAL A 147 -13.82 -13.18 -12.14
CA VAL A 147 -12.61 -13.95 -12.43
C VAL A 147 -12.64 -15.21 -11.56
N ASN A 148 -12.40 -16.37 -12.17
CA ASN A 148 -12.18 -17.63 -11.47
C ASN A 148 -10.68 -17.90 -11.41
N ALA A 149 -10.12 -17.72 -10.23
CA ALA A 149 -8.68 -17.89 -9.99
C ALA A 149 -8.42 -18.31 -8.55
N ASN A 150 -7.29 -18.99 -8.33
CA ASN A 150 -6.86 -19.45 -7.01
C ASN A 150 -7.89 -20.37 -6.31
N GLY A 151 -8.67 -21.11 -7.11
CA GLY A 151 -9.65 -22.09 -6.63
C GLY A 151 -11.04 -21.53 -6.33
N GLY A 152 -11.32 -20.25 -6.64
CA GLY A 152 -12.62 -19.64 -6.43
C GLY A 152 -12.89 -18.40 -7.28
N LEU A 153 -14.07 -17.85 -7.11
CA LEU A 153 -14.52 -16.67 -7.83
C LEU A 153 -14.20 -15.39 -7.04
N TRP A 154 -13.95 -14.32 -7.79
CA TRP A 154 -13.70 -12.98 -7.30
C TRP A 154 -14.83 -12.06 -7.74
N TRP A 155 -15.35 -11.26 -6.82
CA TRP A 155 -16.49 -10.40 -7.08
C TRP A 155 -16.28 -8.99 -6.53
N LEU A 156 -16.84 -8.01 -7.23
CA LEU A 156 -17.06 -6.68 -6.69
C LEU A 156 -17.95 -6.78 -5.44
N VAL A 157 -17.72 -5.84 -4.52
CA VAL A 157 -18.49 -5.76 -3.27
C VAL A 157 -19.48 -4.59 -3.36
N ALA A 158 -20.75 -4.88 -3.17
CA ALA A 158 -21.80 -3.86 -3.10
C ALA A 158 -21.69 -3.05 -1.79
N PRO A 159 -22.30 -1.85 -1.70
CA PRO A 159 -22.33 -1.06 -0.46
C PRO A 159 -23.00 -1.77 0.72
N GLY A 160 -23.87 -2.74 0.45
CA GLY A 160 -24.48 -3.62 1.46
C GLY A 160 -23.57 -4.75 1.95
N GLY A 161 -22.38 -4.90 1.36
CA GLY A 161 -21.42 -5.94 1.73
C GLY A 161 -21.55 -7.25 0.96
N ASP A 162 -22.54 -7.37 0.09
CA ASP A 162 -22.77 -8.56 -0.72
C ASP A 162 -21.91 -8.55 -2.00
N ALA A 163 -21.65 -9.75 -2.55
CA ALA A 163 -21.01 -9.90 -3.86
C ALA A 163 -21.95 -9.42 -4.98
N ILE A 164 -21.42 -8.65 -5.92
CA ILE A 164 -22.14 -8.32 -7.18
C ILE A 164 -21.88 -9.45 -8.18
N MET A 165 -22.81 -10.38 -8.31
CA MET A 165 -22.63 -11.59 -9.14
C MET A 165 -23.05 -11.41 -10.60
N THR A 166 -23.42 -10.22 -11.02
CA THR A 166 -23.73 -9.89 -12.44
C THR A 166 -22.46 -9.59 -13.21
N LYS A 167 -22.34 -10.15 -14.42
CA LYS A 167 -21.27 -9.85 -15.39
C LYS A 167 -21.71 -8.81 -16.38
#